data_3291c7b934d1cd449b3f634fc8af1050
#
_entry.id   3291c7b934d1cd449b3f634fc8af1050
#
_cell.length_a   1.000
_cell.length_b   1.000
_cell.length_c   1.000
_cell.angle_alpha   90.00
_cell.angle_beta   90.00
_cell.angle_gamma   90.00
#
_symmetry.space_group_name_H-M   'P 1'
#
loop_
_entity.id
_entity.type
_entity.pdbx_description
1 polymer ?
#
loop_
_entity_poly.entity_id
_entity_poly.type
_entity_poly.pdbx_seq_one_letter_code
_entity_poly.pdbx_strand_id
1 'polypeptide(L)'
;WDKDLARLRNEIDMNNPANGRSPYFGDIMENFFLQDVNPDSEITTDSLLWIKSEYVLKTLGGKAAEAAFGQFLYTDGSSNTFSPCAPELTTRFKSLFPGSGLIPFLDKEIEANLAFNKPKTSDGIVFIDNSGLKTLEQLFKSYNGTPVLIDLWATWCGPCRKSFEHVKPIQDYASENDIQL
;
A
#
# COMPACT_ATOMS: atom_id res chain seq x y z
N TRP A 1 -25.20 -13.04 -3.08
CA TRP A 1 -24.32 -11.94 -2.70
C TRP A 1 -24.75 -10.63 -3.36
N ASP A 2 -24.83 -10.54 -4.69
CA ASP A 2 -25.21 -9.30 -5.40
C ASP A 2 -26.62 -8.80 -5.09
N LYS A 3 -27.58 -9.74 -4.93
CA LYS A 3 -28.97 -9.39 -4.54
C LYS A 3 -29.05 -8.87 -3.11
N ASP A 4 -28.21 -9.38 -2.22
CA ASP A 4 -28.17 -8.95 -0.82
C ASP A 4 -27.51 -7.57 -0.68
N LEU A 5 -26.47 -7.29 -1.45
CA LEU A 5 -25.84 -5.96 -1.50
C LEU A 5 -26.77 -4.90 -2.09
N ALA A 6 -27.51 -5.24 -3.16
CA ALA A 6 -28.50 -4.34 -3.73
C ALA A 6 -29.64 -4.02 -2.75
N ARG A 7 -30.08 -5.03 -1.96
CA ARG A 7 -31.08 -4.83 -0.90
C ARG A 7 -30.51 -3.92 0.20
N LEU A 8 -29.31 -4.21 0.70
CA LEU A 8 -28.64 -3.41 1.73
C LEU A 8 -28.51 -1.94 1.30
N ARG A 9 -28.18 -1.69 0.04
CA ARG A 9 -28.04 -0.35 -0.51
C ARG A 9 -29.35 0.44 -0.47
N ASN A 10 -30.49 -0.21 -0.65
CA ASN A 10 -31.80 0.41 -0.60
C ASN A 10 -32.36 0.58 0.82
N GLU A 11 -31.91 -0.26 1.76
CA GLU A 11 -32.41 -0.29 3.14
C GLU A 11 -31.56 0.55 4.10
N ILE A 12 -30.29 0.80 3.77
CA ILE A 12 -29.36 1.54 4.64
C ILE A 12 -29.24 2.99 4.17
N ASP A 13 -29.52 3.93 5.08
CA ASP A 13 -29.10 5.32 4.87
C ASP A 13 -27.57 5.42 4.98
N MET A 14 -26.90 5.38 3.84
CA MET A 14 -25.43 5.40 3.77
C MET A 14 -24.82 6.67 4.35
N ASN A 15 -25.58 7.76 4.43
CA ASN A 15 -25.13 9.03 5.02
C ASN A 15 -25.39 9.11 6.53
N ASN A 16 -25.95 8.09 7.15
CA ASN A 16 -26.15 8.08 8.60
C ASN A 16 -24.79 8.15 9.32
N PRO A 17 -24.58 9.16 10.19
CA PRO A 17 -23.30 9.30 10.92
C PRO A 17 -22.93 8.10 11.78
N ALA A 18 -23.92 7.29 12.18
CA ALA A 18 -23.68 6.08 12.95
C ALA A 18 -22.91 5.00 12.16
N ASN A 19 -23.00 4.99 10.83
CA ASN A 19 -22.29 4.05 9.97
C ASN A 19 -20.77 4.14 10.16
N GLY A 20 -20.24 5.36 10.33
CA GLY A 20 -18.82 5.58 10.58
C GLY A 20 -18.27 4.97 11.88
N ARG A 21 -19.14 4.47 12.75
CA ARG A 21 -18.76 3.73 13.96
C ARG A 21 -18.66 2.22 13.72
N SER A 22 -19.13 1.73 12.61
CA SER A 22 -19.04 0.32 12.25
C SER A 22 -17.65 0.01 11.70
N PRO A 23 -16.96 -1.00 12.24
CA PRO A 23 -15.66 -1.43 11.69
C PRO A 23 -15.79 -2.01 10.26
N TYR A 24 -17.00 -2.38 9.86
CA TYR A 24 -17.28 -2.96 8.54
C TYR A 24 -17.77 -1.94 7.51
N PHE A 25 -17.88 -0.67 7.87
CA PHE A 25 -18.43 0.33 6.95
C PHE A 25 -17.55 0.54 5.70
N GLY A 26 -16.23 0.54 5.88
CA GLY A 26 -15.30 0.61 4.76
C GLY A 26 -15.40 -0.59 3.83
N ASP A 27 -15.53 -1.81 4.38
CA ASP A 27 -15.68 -3.02 3.58
C ASP A 27 -16.98 -3.02 2.76
N ILE A 28 -18.07 -2.49 3.34
CA ILE A 28 -19.35 -2.30 2.63
C ILE A 28 -19.15 -1.30 1.49
N MET A 29 -18.49 -0.19 1.75
CA MET A 29 -18.20 0.83 0.74
C MET A 29 -17.29 0.32 -0.36
N GLU A 30 -16.31 -0.53 -0.04
CA GLU A 30 -15.46 -1.18 -1.04
C GLU A 30 -16.27 -2.11 -1.96
N ASN A 31 -17.19 -2.88 -1.40
CA ASN A 31 -18.06 -3.74 -2.21
C ASN A 31 -18.99 -2.93 -3.12
N PHE A 32 -19.55 -1.81 -2.65
CA PHE A 32 -20.35 -0.92 -3.50
C PHE A 32 -19.51 -0.27 -4.59
N PHE A 33 -18.29 0.14 -4.26
CA PHE A 33 -17.34 0.66 -5.23
C PHE A 33 -17.05 -0.36 -6.34
N LEU A 34 -16.74 -1.61 -5.98
CA LEU A 34 -16.46 -2.66 -6.94
C LEU A 34 -17.65 -2.96 -7.87
N GLN A 35 -18.89 -2.88 -7.36
CA GLN A 35 -20.08 -3.04 -8.17
C GLN A 35 -20.32 -1.87 -9.14
N ASP A 36 -20.11 -0.63 -8.68
CA ASP A 36 -20.43 0.56 -9.46
C ASP A 36 -19.37 0.92 -10.48
N VAL A 37 -18.10 0.73 -10.13
CA VAL A 37 -16.97 1.15 -10.96
C VAL A 37 -16.45 -0.01 -11.80
N ASN A 38 -16.62 -1.27 -11.33
CA ASN A 38 -16.12 -2.47 -11.99
C ASN A 38 -14.69 -2.25 -12.55
N PRO A 39 -13.70 -2.00 -11.69
CA PRO A 39 -12.38 -1.58 -12.14
C PRO A 39 -11.75 -2.65 -13.03
N ASP A 40 -11.37 -2.26 -14.24
CA ASP A 40 -10.65 -3.13 -15.16
C ASP A 40 -9.33 -3.60 -14.55
N SER A 41 -8.85 -4.75 -15.00
CA SER A 41 -7.60 -5.37 -14.53
C SER A 41 -6.33 -4.52 -14.81
N GLU A 42 -6.46 -3.45 -15.58
CA GLU A 42 -5.36 -2.52 -15.91
C GLU A 42 -5.22 -1.35 -14.92
N ILE A 43 -6.14 -1.22 -13.95
CA ILE A 43 -6.04 -0.15 -12.95
C ILE A 43 -4.89 -0.47 -11.98
N THR A 44 -3.91 0.43 -11.94
CA THR A 44 -2.80 0.32 -10.99
C THR A 44 -3.28 0.56 -9.55
N THR A 45 -2.53 0.03 -8.57
CA THR A 45 -2.83 0.21 -7.14
C THR A 45 -2.98 1.70 -6.78
N ASP A 46 -2.13 2.55 -7.34
CA ASP A 46 -2.17 4.01 -7.16
C ASP A 46 -3.47 4.63 -7.66
N SER A 47 -3.85 4.28 -8.88
CA SER A 47 -5.09 4.76 -9.47
C SER A 47 -6.30 4.26 -8.70
N LEU A 48 -6.24 3.05 -8.16
CA LEU A 48 -7.33 2.44 -7.42
C LEU A 48 -7.67 3.21 -6.13
N LEU A 49 -6.67 3.56 -5.31
CA LEU A 49 -6.90 4.33 -4.09
C LEU A 49 -7.49 5.72 -4.40
N TRP A 50 -6.99 6.37 -5.45
CA TRP A 50 -7.53 7.64 -5.90
C TRP A 50 -9.00 7.53 -6.32
N ILE A 51 -9.34 6.56 -7.17
CA ILE A 51 -10.70 6.33 -7.66
C ILE A 51 -11.65 5.99 -6.51
N LYS A 52 -11.24 5.14 -5.56
CA LYS A 52 -12.00 4.83 -4.34
C LYS A 52 -12.30 6.10 -3.52
N SER A 53 -11.31 6.96 -3.37
CA SER A 53 -11.45 8.21 -2.62
C SER A 53 -12.44 9.17 -3.29
N GLU A 54 -12.35 9.34 -4.61
CA GLU A 54 -13.30 10.14 -5.38
C GLU A 54 -14.73 9.58 -5.31
N TYR A 55 -14.86 8.25 -5.41
CA TYR A 55 -16.15 7.58 -5.30
C TYR A 55 -16.83 7.88 -3.95
N VAL A 56 -16.08 7.76 -2.85
CA VAL A 56 -16.58 8.07 -1.51
C VAL A 56 -17.03 9.52 -1.42
N LEU A 57 -16.20 10.46 -1.86
CA LEU A 57 -16.49 11.90 -1.77
C LEU A 57 -17.68 12.32 -2.66
N LYS A 58 -17.94 11.59 -3.75
CA LYS A 58 -19.09 11.81 -4.62
C LYS A 58 -20.38 11.20 -4.07
N THR A 59 -20.26 10.05 -3.39
CA THR A 59 -21.41 9.23 -2.96
C THR A 59 -21.89 9.58 -1.55
N LEU A 60 -20.97 9.95 -0.67
CA LEU A 60 -21.21 10.17 0.75
C LEU A 60 -20.91 11.61 1.15
N GLY A 61 -21.56 12.05 2.25
CA GLY A 61 -21.31 13.34 2.88
C GLY A 61 -20.98 13.23 4.37
N GLY A 62 -20.48 14.33 4.94
CA GLY A 62 -20.26 14.48 6.38
C GLY A 62 -19.45 13.37 7.02
N LYS A 63 -19.93 12.82 8.13
CA LYS A 63 -19.25 11.77 8.91
C LYS A 63 -19.14 10.43 8.20
N ALA A 64 -20.04 10.11 7.30
CA ALA A 64 -19.97 8.89 6.51
C ALA A 64 -18.80 8.95 5.50
N ALA A 65 -18.65 10.08 4.80
CA ALA A 65 -17.52 10.31 3.90
C ALA A 65 -16.18 10.31 4.66
N GLU A 66 -16.12 10.99 5.82
CA GLU A 66 -14.94 11.00 6.70
C GLU A 66 -14.52 9.58 7.08
N ALA A 67 -15.46 8.76 7.53
CA ALA A 67 -15.16 7.40 7.97
C ALA A 67 -14.69 6.50 6.84
N ALA A 68 -15.41 6.47 5.71
CA ALA A 68 -15.07 5.61 4.58
C ALA A 68 -13.75 6.02 3.92
N PHE A 69 -13.54 7.32 3.69
CA PHE A 69 -12.29 7.83 3.11
C PHE A 69 -11.10 7.57 4.05
N GLY A 70 -11.26 7.86 5.35
CA GLY A 70 -10.23 7.61 6.34
C GLY A 70 -9.87 6.12 6.45
N GLN A 71 -10.86 5.22 6.35
CA GLN A 71 -10.62 3.78 6.38
C GLN A 71 -9.87 3.32 5.14
N PHE A 72 -10.17 3.81 3.95
CA PHE A 72 -9.42 3.46 2.74
C PHE A 72 -7.96 3.89 2.84
N LEU A 73 -7.70 5.11 3.34
CA LEU A 73 -6.34 5.59 3.58
C LEU A 73 -5.61 4.76 4.64
N TYR A 74 -6.30 4.40 5.73
CA TYR A 74 -5.71 3.59 6.79
C TYR A 74 -5.36 2.18 6.30
N THR A 75 -6.26 1.54 5.56
CA THR A 75 -6.03 0.20 5.00
C THR A 75 -4.86 0.20 4.02
N ASP A 76 -4.78 1.20 3.14
CA ASP A 76 -3.64 1.37 2.24
C ASP A 76 -2.35 1.66 3.01
N GLY A 77 -2.38 2.60 3.96
CA GLY A 77 -1.23 2.97 4.78
C GLY A 77 -0.68 1.83 5.64
N SER A 78 -1.52 0.92 6.08
CA SER A 78 -1.13 -0.27 6.85
C SER A 78 -0.77 -1.48 5.97
N SER A 79 -0.93 -1.38 4.66
CA SER A 79 -0.62 -2.45 3.71
C SER A 79 0.86 -2.47 3.33
N ASN A 80 1.34 -3.64 2.87
CA ASN A 80 2.69 -3.77 2.32
C ASN A 80 2.80 -3.18 0.89
N THR A 81 1.68 -2.81 0.29
CA THR A 81 1.58 -2.24 -1.06
C THR A 81 1.11 -0.79 -0.98
N PHE A 82 1.84 0.01 -0.21
CA PHE A 82 1.54 1.42 0.00
C PHE A 82 1.47 2.20 -1.32
N SER A 83 0.34 2.87 -1.55
CA SER A 83 0.13 3.66 -2.77
C SER A 83 0.91 4.97 -2.71
N PRO A 84 1.73 5.30 -3.73
CA PRO A 84 2.45 6.57 -3.80
C PRO A 84 1.56 7.81 -3.69
N CYS A 85 0.28 7.73 -4.06
CA CYS A 85 -0.68 8.83 -3.90
C CYS A 85 -1.24 9.01 -2.48
N ALA A 86 -1.01 8.05 -1.57
CA ALA A 86 -1.58 8.10 -0.21
C ALA A 86 -1.19 9.35 0.61
N PRO A 87 0.05 9.88 0.55
CA PRO A 87 0.40 11.13 1.24
C PRO A 87 -0.40 12.35 0.75
N GLU A 88 -0.62 12.45 -0.57
CA GLU A 88 -1.42 13.52 -1.17
C GLU A 88 -2.89 13.40 -0.75
N LEU A 89 -3.46 12.21 -0.85
CA LEU A 89 -4.82 11.93 -0.42
C LEU A 89 -5.02 12.15 1.09
N THR A 90 -4.02 11.83 1.92
CA THR A 90 -4.06 12.14 3.35
C THR A 90 -4.08 13.65 3.61
N THR A 91 -3.30 14.41 2.86
CA THR A 91 -3.33 15.88 2.92
C THR A 91 -4.72 16.41 2.54
N ARG A 92 -5.32 15.87 1.50
CA ARG A 92 -6.68 16.21 1.08
C ARG A 92 -7.72 15.83 2.15
N PHE A 93 -7.58 14.64 2.77
CA PHE A 93 -8.45 14.22 3.87
C PHE A 93 -8.41 15.24 5.03
N LYS A 94 -7.24 15.66 5.46
CA LYS A 94 -7.06 16.67 6.52
C LYS A 94 -7.70 18.00 6.18
N SER A 95 -7.63 18.41 4.91
CA SER A 95 -8.26 19.64 4.43
C SER A 95 -9.78 19.56 4.49
N LEU A 96 -10.36 18.41 4.12
CA LEU A 96 -11.81 18.21 4.11
C LEU A 96 -12.38 17.96 5.51
N PHE A 97 -11.61 17.31 6.38
CA PHE A 97 -12.03 16.88 7.72
C PHE A 97 -11.05 17.29 8.81
N PRO A 98 -10.80 18.62 9.00
CA PRO A 98 -9.72 19.09 9.87
C PRO A 98 -9.91 18.71 11.36
N GLY A 99 -11.13 18.39 11.78
CA GLY A 99 -11.45 17.92 13.14
C GLY A 99 -11.53 16.40 13.27
N SER A 100 -11.07 15.63 12.29
CA SER A 100 -11.16 14.18 12.32
C SER A 100 -10.24 13.56 13.36
N GLY A 101 -10.80 12.69 14.21
CA GLY A 101 -10.03 11.86 15.15
C GLY A 101 -9.17 10.79 14.46
N LEU A 102 -9.34 10.58 13.15
CA LEU A 102 -8.53 9.64 12.37
C LEU A 102 -7.15 10.21 11.97
N ILE A 103 -6.99 11.53 11.95
CA ILE A 103 -5.76 12.20 11.50
C ILE A 103 -4.49 11.64 12.19
N PRO A 104 -4.42 11.50 13.53
CA PRO A 104 -3.21 10.98 14.17
C PRO A 104 -2.85 9.56 13.76
N PHE A 105 -3.86 8.73 13.47
CA PHE A 105 -3.65 7.35 13.03
C PHE A 105 -3.14 7.32 11.58
N LEU A 106 -3.75 8.12 10.70
CA LEU A 106 -3.30 8.23 9.30
C LEU A 106 -1.87 8.76 9.21
N ASP A 107 -1.53 9.79 9.99
CA ASP A 107 -0.18 10.34 10.01
C ASP A 107 0.84 9.30 10.43
N LYS A 108 0.55 8.55 11.49
CA LYS A 108 1.43 7.50 11.98
C LYS A 108 1.69 6.42 10.91
N GLU A 109 0.65 5.95 10.23
CA GLU A 109 0.80 4.92 9.19
C GLU A 109 1.56 5.45 7.96
N ILE A 110 1.24 6.66 7.52
CA ILE A 110 1.95 7.30 6.39
C ILE A 110 3.43 7.54 6.73
N GLU A 111 3.73 8.08 7.91
CA GLU A 111 5.11 8.29 8.35
C GLU A 111 5.89 6.98 8.46
N ALA A 112 5.28 5.93 9.01
CA ALA A 112 5.90 4.62 9.12
C ALA A 112 6.23 4.03 7.74
N ASN A 113 5.31 4.11 6.80
CA ASN A 113 5.53 3.64 5.43
C ASN A 113 6.57 4.46 4.68
N LEU A 114 6.52 5.79 4.78
CA LEU A 114 7.53 6.65 4.18
C LEU A 114 8.93 6.39 4.78
N ALA A 115 9.01 6.13 6.09
CA ALA A 115 10.27 5.77 6.74
C ALA A 115 10.77 4.39 6.30
N PHE A 116 9.87 3.42 6.12
CA PHE A 116 10.20 2.09 5.63
C PHE A 116 10.70 2.11 4.18
N ASN A 117 10.06 2.89 3.33
CA ASN A 117 10.36 3.00 1.90
C ASN A 117 11.49 3.99 1.59
N LYS A 118 12.02 4.71 2.59
CA LYS A 118 13.23 5.51 2.38
C LYS A 118 14.39 4.59 2.02
N PRO A 119 15.17 4.93 0.97
CA PRO A 119 16.40 4.21 0.68
C PRO A 119 17.27 4.18 1.94
N LYS A 120 17.37 3.03 2.56
CA LYS A 120 18.31 2.83 3.66
C LYS A 120 19.66 2.60 3.03
N THR A 121 20.45 3.65 2.90
CA THR A 121 21.88 3.50 2.65
C THR A 121 22.51 2.95 3.92
N SER A 122 22.55 1.64 4.06
CA SER A 122 23.50 1.00 4.97
C SER A 122 24.80 0.78 4.21
N ASP A 123 25.94 0.90 4.90
CA ASP A 123 27.24 0.68 4.28
C ASP A 123 27.23 -0.65 3.49
N GLY A 124 27.45 -0.57 2.19
CA GLY A 124 27.51 -1.71 1.29
C GLY A 124 26.18 -2.16 0.64
N ILE A 125 25.05 -1.55 0.93
CA ILE A 125 23.78 -1.84 0.22
C ILE A 125 23.52 -0.72 -0.80
N VAL A 126 23.51 -1.09 -2.06
CA VAL A 126 23.12 -0.19 -3.16
C VAL A 126 21.70 -0.54 -3.59
N PHE A 127 20.77 0.41 -3.43
CA PHE A 127 19.44 0.27 -4.00
C PHE A 127 19.51 0.66 -5.48
N ILE A 128 19.33 -0.30 -6.34
CA ILE A 128 19.29 -0.08 -7.78
C ILE A 128 17.83 -0.03 -8.19
N ASP A 129 17.39 1.09 -8.74
CA ASP A 129 16.08 1.14 -9.41
C ASP A 129 16.19 0.40 -10.75
N ASN A 130 15.71 -0.84 -10.73
CA ASN A 130 15.70 -1.74 -11.87
C ASN A 130 14.37 -1.73 -12.63
N SER A 131 13.55 -0.71 -12.48
CA SER A 131 12.24 -0.60 -13.14
C SER A 131 12.32 -0.76 -14.68
N GLY A 132 13.48 -0.52 -15.28
CA GLY A 132 13.77 -0.78 -16.68
C GLY A 132 14.23 -2.20 -17.02
N LEU A 133 14.59 -3.03 -16.04
CA LEU A 133 15.07 -4.40 -16.27
C LEU A 133 13.87 -5.35 -16.33
N LYS A 134 13.74 -6.06 -17.46
CA LYS A 134 12.62 -7.00 -17.69
C LYS A 134 13.05 -8.46 -17.58
N THR A 135 14.34 -8.75 -17.63
CA THR A 135 14.87 -10.13 -17.59
C THR A 135 16.11 -10.24 -16.73
N LEU A 136 16.36 -11.45 -16.18
CA LEU A 136 17.60 -11.75 -15.45
C LEU A 136 18.85 -11.59 -16.34
N GLU A 137 18.74 -11.86 -17.64
CA GLU A 137 19.86 -11.67 -18.57
C GLU A 137 20.26 -10.19 -18.68
N GLN A 138 19.31 -9.27 -18.65
CA GLN A 138 19.62 -7.84 -18.61
C GLN A 138 20.33 -7.45 -17.31
N LEU A 139 19.91 -8.04 -16.18
CA LEU A 139 20.56 -7.86 -14.88
C LEU A 139 22.00 -8.37 -14.95
N PHE A 140 22.21 -9.62 -15.38
CA PHE A 140 23.56 -10.24 -15.44
C PHE A 140 24.51 -9.51 -16.39
N LYS A 141 24.02 -8.93 -17.48
CA LYS A 141 24.85 -8.11 -18.38
C LYS A 141 25.45 -6.90 -17.68
N SER A 142 24.82 -6.35 -16.67
CA SER A 142 25.33 -5.20 -15.92
C SER A 142 26.51 -5.57 -15.01
N TYR A 143 26.68 -6.85 -14.67
CA TYR A 143 27.76 -7.34 -13.79
C TYR A 143 28.96 -7.94 -14.54
N ASN A 144 28.92 -7.92 -15.87
CA ASN A 144 30.09 -8.19 -16.76
C ASN A 144 30.93 -9.42 -16.39
N GLY A 145 30.26 -10.54 -16.06
CA GLY A 145 30.91 -11.81 -15.75
C GLY A 145 31.36 -12.01 -14.29
N THR A 146 31.12 -11.05 -13.42
CA THR A 146 31.27 -11.23 -11.98
C THR A 146 30.22 -12.23 -11.48
N PRO A 147 30.57 -13.20 -10.60
CA PRO A 147 29.57 -14.04 -9.96
C PRO A 147 28.56 -13.20 -9.16
N VAL A 148 27.27 -13.53 -9.31
CA VAL A 148 26.18 -12.81 -8.62
C VAL A 148 25.40 -13.78 -7.77
N LEU A 149 25.19 -13.46 -6.50
CA LEU A 149 24.27 -14.17 -5.62
C LEU A 149 22.95 -13.39 -5.54
N ILE A 150 21.85 -14.04 -5.92
CA ILE A 150 20.51 -13.45 -5.85
C ILE A 150 19.76 -14.11 -4.71
N ASP A 151 19.33 -13.31 -3.74
CA ASP A 151 18.41 -13.73 -2.68
C ASP A 151 17.00 -13.17 -2.98
N LEU A 152 16.01 -14.07 -3.09
CA LEU A 152 14.62 -13.71 -3.34
C LEU A 152 13.82 -13.82 -2.04
N TRP A 153 13.26 -12.71 -1.63
CA TRP A 153 12.48 -12.67 -0.41
C TRP A 153 11.21 -11.79 -0.56
N ALA A 154 10.32 -11.89 0.42
CA ALA A 154 9.14 -11.04 0.49
C ALA A 154 8.84 -10.66 1.94
N THR A 155 8.19 -9.54 2.16
CA THR A 155 7.85 -9.01 3.49
C THR A 155 6.98 -9.96 4.31
N TRP A 156 6.14 -10.74 3.64
CA TRP A 156 5.26 -11.76 4.25
C TRP A 156 5.95 -13.13 4.44
N CYS A 157 7.16 -13.33 3.91
CA CYS A 157 7.89 -14.58 4.00
C CYS A 157 8.58 -14.68 5.36
N GLY A 158 7.97 -15.35 6.33
CA GLY A 158 8.51 -15.53 7.67
C GLY A 158 9.89 -16.19 7.70
N PRO A 159 10.12 -17.34 7.03
CA PRO A 159 11.45 -17.97 6.93
C PRO A 159 12.50 -17.05 6.30
N CYS A 160 12.16 -16.29 5.26
CA CYS A 160 13.08 -15.35 4.62
C CYS A 160 13.52 -14.25 5.59
N ARG A 161 12.60 -13.69 6.36
CA ARG A 161 12.91 -12.67 7.38
C ARG A 161 13.83 -13.20 8.46
N LYS A 162 13.66 -14.48 8.84
CA LYS A 162 14.52 -15.14 9.81
C LYS A 162 15.94 -15.36 9.26
N SER A 163 16.09 -15.61 7.97
CA SER A 163 17.41 -15.79 7.34
C SER A 163 18.26 -14.52 7.36
N PHE A 164 17.65 -13.33 7.50
CA PHE A 164 18.38 -12.06 7.62
C PHE A 164 19.26 -11.97 8.88
N GLU A 165 18.99 -12.80 9.91
CA GLU A 165 19.88 -12.92 11.06
C GLU A 165 21.29 -13.43 10.66
N HIS A 166 21.38 -14.10 9.51
CA HIS A 166 22.60 -14.69 8.97
C HIS A 166 23.15 -13.95 7.74
N VAL A 167 22.62 -12.79 7.40
CA VAL A 167 23.03 -12.03 6.20
C VAL A 167 24.49 -11.57 6.29
N LYS A 168 24.95 -11.17 7.47
CA LYS A 168 26.31 -10.66 7.65
C LYS A 168 27.41 -11.66 7.24
N PRO A 169 27.41 -12.93 7.70
CA PRO A 169 28.37 -13.94 7.22
C PRO A 169 28.32 -14.14 5.69
N ILE A 170 27.15 -14.07 5.08
CA ILE A 170 26.99 -14.20 3.62
C ILE A 170 27.62 -13.00 2.91
N GLN A 171 27.40 -11.78 3.41
CA GLN A 171 28.01 -10.55 2.88
C GLN A 171 29.53 -10.59 2.99
N ASP A 172 30.06 -11.01 4.14
CA ASP A 172 31.50 -11.11 4.37
C ASP A 172 32.13 -12.12 3.38
N TYR A 173 31.52 -13.30 3.24
CA TYR A 173 31.97 -14.30 2.28
C TYR A 173 31.91 -13.81 0.82
N ALA A 174 30.84 -13.15 0.45
CA ALA A 174 30.66 -12.58 -0.90
C ALA A 174 31.75 -11.53 -1.19
N SER A 175 32.03 -10.65 -0.23
CA SER A 175 33.06 -9.63 -0.34
C SER A 175 34.47 -10.23 -0.47
N GLU A 176 34.79 -11.30 0.29
CA GLU A 176 36.09 -11.98 0.25
C GLU A 176 36.35 -12.76 -1.04
N ASN A 177 35.28 -13.09 -1.79
CA ASN A 177 35.34 -13.91 -3.00
C ASN A 177 34.93 -13.17 -4.28
N ASP A 178 34.88 -11.86 -4.26
CA ASP A 178 34.46 -11.02 -5.40
C ASP A 178 33.07 -11.43 -5.97
N ILE A 179 32.17 -11.85 -5.10
CA ILE A 179 30.79 -12.16 -5.45
C ILE A 179 29.92 -10.92 -5.20
N GLN A 180 29.18 -10.50 -6.21
CA GLN A 180 28.20 -9.44 -6.08
C GLN A 180 26.94 -9.98 -5.40
N LEU A 181 26.44 -9.27 -4.38
CA LEU A 181 25.23 -9.62 -3.65
C LEU A 181 24.13 -8.61 -3.98
#